data_330ea12f16c2eb6267c4fa755fb202ae
#
_entry.id   330ea12f16c2eb6267c4fa755fb202ae
#
_cell.length_a   1.000
_cell.length_b   1.000
_cell.length_c   1.000
_cell.angle_alpha   90.00
_cell.angle_beta   90.00
_cell.angle_gamma   90.00
#
_symmetry.space_group_name_H-M   'P 1'
#
loop_
_entity.id
_entity.type
_entity.pdbx_description
1 polymer ?
#
loop_
_entity_poly.entity_id
_entity_poly.type
_entity_poly.pdbx_seq_one_letter_code
_entity_poly.pdbx_strand_id
1 'polypeptide(L)'
;VVIPAHARKLHVKVEERLKAIQEFAETSPLNRVEEGDPKVGVISSGISYQYARDAFPAATFLKLGISYPMPLKLATDFCSRFDKVYIVEENEPFIEDALRVAGVTNIVGHDRVPMCGELNQRIVRDSIEGTDTAGTPAKLAPRPPVLCPGCPHRSTFFTLNRLGIGATSDIGCYTLGVMPPLEGIDT
;
A
#
# COMPACT_ATOMS: atom_id res chain seq x y z
N VAL A 1 10.93 28.55 7.48
CA VAL A 1 10.45 27.97 8.75
C VAL A 1 8.92 28.14 8.82
N VAL A 2 8.22 27.02 9.06
CA VAL A 2 6.75 27.02 9.16
C VAL A 2 6.36 27.24 10.62
N ILE A 3 5.97 28.48 10.94
CA ILE A 3 5.37 28.84 12.22
C ILE A 3 3.85 29.08 12.03
N PRO A 4 3.03 29.06 13.08
CA PRO A 4 1.55 29.15 12.94
C PRO A 4 1.07 30.34 12.10
N ALA A 5 1.69 31.49 12.19
CA ALA A 5 1.35 32.67 11.40
C ALA A 5 1.59 32.48 9.88
N HIS A 6 2.64 31.75 9.52
CA HIS A 6 2.94 31.43 8.13
C HIS A 6 2.10 30.22 7.66
N ALA A 7 1.87 29.24 8.53
CA ALA A 7 1.10 28.03 8.23
C ALA A 7 -0.29 28.37 7.70
N ARG A 8 -1.01 29.32 8.32
CA ARG A 8 -2.34 29.75 7.87
C ARG A 8 -2.37 30.20 6.40
N LYS A 9 -1.39 30.97 5.98
CA LYS A 9 -1.29 31.46 4.59
C LYS A 9 -0.86 30.34 3.63
N LEU A 10 0.05 29.47 4.10
CA LEU A 10 0.55 28.36 3.29
C LEU A 10 -0.51 27.26 3.10
N HIS A 11 -1.40 27.07 4.10
CA HIS A 11 -2.47 26.07 4.00
C HIS A 11 -3.42 26.37 2.82
N VAL A 12 -3.82 27.62 2.64
CA VAL A 12 -4.63 27.99 1.46
C VAL A 12 -3.96 27.58 0.15
N LYS A 13 -2.65 27.83 0.02
CA LYS A 13 -1.89 27.41 -1.17
C LYS A 13 -1.75 25.90 -1.29
N VAL A 14 -1.78 25.15 -0.19
CA VAL A 14 -1.79 23.69 -0.22
C VAL A 14 -3.11 23.19 -0.81
N GLU A 15 -4.24 23.73 -0.35
CA GLU A 15 -5.56 23.35 -0.86
C GLU A 15 -5.72 23.69 -2.35
N GLU A 16 -5.26 24.87 -2.78
CA GLU A 16 -5.23 25.25 -4.19
C GLU A 16 -4.43 24.26 -5.04
N ARG A 17 -3.24 23.84 -4.55
CA ARG A 17 -2.40 22.85 -5.22
C ARG A 17 -3.03 21.47 -5.27
N LEU A 18 -3.64 21.01 -4.18
CA LEU A 18 -4.33 19.71 -4.14
C LEU A 18 -5.44 19.67 -5.18
N LYS A 19 -6.21 20.76 -5.30
CA LYS A 19 -7.26 20.88 -6.32
C LYS A 19 -6.68 20.82 -7.74
N ALA A 20 -5.63 21.55 -8.00
CA ALA A 20 -4.97 21.52 -9.30
C ALA A 20 -4.35 20.14 -9.62
N ILE A 21 -3.80 19.44 -8.63
CA ILE A 21 -3.30 18.06 -8.79
C ILE A 21 -4.45 17.10 -9.07
N GLN A 22 -5.59 17.27 -8.43
CA GLN A 22 -6.77 16.44 -8.70
C GLN A 22 -7.24 16.60 -10.15
N GLU A 23 -7.37 17.83 -10.63
CA GLU A 23 -7.72 18.12 -12.02
C GLU A 23 -6.69 17.52 -13.00
N PHE A 24 -5.40 17.63 -12.68
CA PHE A 24 -4.32 17.01 -13.45
C PHE A 24 -4.42 15.48 -13.45
N ALA A 25 -4.73 14.86 -12.31
CA ALA A 25 -4.82 13.41 -12.17
C ALA A 25 -5.93 12.80 -13.05
N GLU A 26 -7.02 13.54 -13.32
CA GLU A 26 -8.13 13.08 -14.16
C GLU A 26 -7.74 12.85 -15.62
N THR A 27 -6.72 13.56 -16.11
CA THR A 27 -6.30 13.52 -17.53
C THR A 27 -4.84 13.08 -17.72
N SER A 28 -4.13 12.83 -16.63
CA SER A 28 -2.73 12.46 -16.66
C SER A 28 -2.52 11.09 -17.33
N PRO A 29 -1.52 10.94 -18.22
CA PRO A 29 -1.17 9.65 -18.81
C PRO A 29 -0.59 8.65 -17.78
N LEU A 30 -0.29 9.09 -16.56
CA LEU A 30 0.10 8.22 -15.46
C LEU A 30 -1.09 7.39 -14.95
N ASN A 31 -2.32 7.93 -15.05
CA ASN A 31 -3.57 7.24 -14.83
C ASN A 31 -4.13 6.82 -16.18
N ARG A 32 -4.13 5.53 -16.45
CA ARG A 32 -4.50 5.05 -17.77
C ARG A 32 -5.38 3.82 -17.74
N VAL A 33 -6.29 3.74 -18.69
CA VAL A 33 -7.04 2.53 -18.98
C VAL A 33 -6.21 1.65 -19.92
N GLU A 34 -6.07 0.40 -19.55
CA GLU A 34 -5.47 -0.66 -20.37
C GLU A 34 -6.62 -1.60 -20.76
N GLU A 35 -7.02 -1.53 -22.01
CA GLU A 35 -8.17 -2.28 -22.52
C GLU A 35 -7.86 -3.78 -22.63
N GLY A 36 -8.82 -4.60 -22.24
CA GLY A 36 -8.80 -6.06 -22.26
C GLY A 36 -10.20 -6.62 -22.35
N ASP A 37 -10.50 -7.66 -21.58
CA ASP A 37 -11.84 -8.26 -21.50
C ASP A 37 -12.84 -7.22 -20.99
N PRO A 38 -13.90 -6.89 -21.77
CA PRO A 38 -14.90 -5.92 -21.38
C PRO A 38 -15.80 -6.37 -20.21
N LYS A 39 -15.67 -7.60 -19.75
CA LYS A 39 -16.45 -8.14 -18.62
C LYS A 39 -15.74 -8.03 -17.28
N VAL A 40 -14.41 -7.84 -17.27
CA VAL A 40 -13.60 -7.84 -16.06
C VAL A 40 -12.88 -6.51 -15.93
N GLY A 41 -13.37 -5.66 -15.05
CA GLY A 41 -12.72 -4.38 -14.70
C GLY A 41 -11.92 -4.51 -13.41
N VAL A 42 -10.71 -3.97 -13.40
CA VAL A 42 -9.84 -3.92 -12.23
C VAL A 42 -9.27 -2.52 -12.05
N ILE A 43 -9.35 -1.97 -10.85
CA ILE A 43 -8.65 -0.72 -10.48
C ILE A 43 -7.54 -1.08 -9.49
N SER A 44 -6.34 -0.59 -9.75
CA SER A 44 -5.19 -0.86 -8.88
C SER A 44 -4.09 0.18 -9.05
N SER A 45 -3.18 0.23 -8.08
CA SER A 45 -2.02 1.13 -8.07
C SER A 45 -0.77 0.41 -7.58
N GLY A 46 0.40 1.02 -7.78
CA GLY A 46 1.65 0.54 -7.22
C GLY A 46 1.97 -0.91 -7.59
N ILE A 47 2.46 -1.67 -6.60
CA ILE A 47 2.83 -3.08 -6.78
C ILE A 47 1.60 -3.99 -6.91
N SER A 48 0.49 -3.64 -6.25
CA SER A 48 -0.77 -4.39 -6.34
C SER A 48 -1.26 -4.49 -7.79
N TYR A 49 -1.00 -3.44 -8.61
CA TYR A 49 -1.29 -3.49 -10.04
C TYR A 49 -0.50 -4.62 -10.74
N GLN A 50 0.77 -4.82 -10.42
CA GLN A 50 1.57 -5.89 -11.04
C GLN A 50 1.00 -7.27 -10.68
N TYR A 51 0.65 -7.48 -9.41
CA TYR A 51 0.04 -8.73 -8.97
C TYR A 51 -1.30 -9.01 -9.65
N ALA A 52 -2.16 -7.97 -9.74
CA ALA A 52 -3.44 -8.09 -10.42
C ALA A 52 -3.27 -8.34 -11.93
N ARG A 53 -2.31 -7.67 -12.57
CA ARG A 53 -2.00 -7.84 -13.99
C ARG A 53 -1.51 -9.25 -14.32
N ASP A 54 -0.65 -9.81 -13.46
CA ASP A 54 -0.17 -11.18 -13.61
C ASP A 54 -1.27 -12.22 -13.33
N ALA A 55 -2.16 -11.92 -12.36
CA ALA A 55 -3.29 -12.80 -12.03
C ALA A 55 -4.34 -12.85 -13.15
N PHE A 56 -4.64 -11.70 -13.76
CA PHE A 56 -5.70 -11.51 -14.76
C PHE A 56 -5.20 -10.76 -16.00
N PRO A 57 -4.29 -11.35 -16.80
CA PRO A 57 -3.65 -10.66 -17.91
C PRO A 57 -4.60 -10.19 -19.00
N ALA A 58 -5.80 -10.78 -19.09
CA ALA A 58 -6.81 -10.40 -20.07
C ALA A 58 -7.77 -9.32 -19.57
N ALA A 59 -7.79 -8.96 -18.28
CA ALA A 59 -8.74 -8.00 -17.73
C ALA A 59 -8.51 -6.58 -18.28
N THR A 60 -9.56 -5.75 -18.23
CA THR A 60 -9.44 -4.32 -18.46
C THR A 60 -9.02 -3.64 -17.15
N PHE A 61 -7.96 -2.86 -17.19
CA PHE A 61 -7.41 -2.19 -16.02
C PHE A 61 -7.59 -0.68 -16.08
N LEU A 62 -7.91 -0.08 -14.94
CA LEU A 62 -7.56 1.30 -14.65
C LEU A 62 -6.34 1.28 -13.74
N LYS A 63 -5.16 1.56 -14.32
CA LYS A 63 -3.93 1.71 -13.56
C LYS A 63 -3.82 3.13 -13.03
N LEU A 64 -3.76 3.28 -11.72
CA LEU A 64 -3.52 4.56 -11.08
C LEU A 64 -2.01 4.74 -10.79
N GLY A 65 -1.40 5.71 -11.46
CA GLY A 65 -0.05 6.19 -11.15
C GLY A 65 -0.08 7.36 -10.17
N ILE A 66 -1.20 8.09 -10.13
CA ILE A 66 -1.51 9.13 -9.14
C ILE A 66 -2.80 8.69 -8.44
N SER A 67 -2.67 8.26 -7.18
CA SER A 67 -3.80 7.82 -6.36
C SER A 67 -4.30 8.91 -5.40
N TYR A 68 -3.51 9.96 -5.15
CA TYR A 68 -3.91 11.06 -4.30
C TYR A 68 -3.51 12.44 -4.88
N PRO A 69 -4.43 13.40 -4.95
CA PRO A 69 -5.88 13.24 -4.77
C PRO A 69 -6.47 12.25 -5.79
N MET A 70 -7.47 11.47 -5.35
CA MET A 70 -8.07 10.42 -6.18
C MET A 70 -8.73 11.03 -7.44
N PRO A 71 -8.45 10.53 -8.67
CA PRO A 71 -9.13 10.95 -9.90
C PRO A 71 -10.54 10.33 -9.95
N LEU A 72 -11.45 10.90 -9.17
CA LEU A 72 -12.78 10.32 -8.93
C LEU A 72 -13.62 10.22 -10.18
N LYS A 73 -13.56 11.24 -11.06
CA LYS A 73 -14.33 11.20 -12.30
C LYS A 73 -13.85 10.08 -13.22
N LEU A 74 -12.56 9.98 -13.47
CA LEU A 74 -11.96 8.90 -14.26
C LEU A 74 -12.33 7.52 -13.70
N ALA A 75 -12.23 7.35 -12.39
CA ALA A 75 -12.47 6.08 -11.73
C ALA A 75 -13.97 5.71 -11.71
N THR A 76 -14.87 6.67 -11.49
CA THR A 76 -16.32 6.43 -11.54
C THR A 76 -16.78 6.15 -12.97
N ASP A 77 -16.26 6.89 -13.96
CA ASP A 77 -16.53 6.65 -15.38
C ASP A 77 -16.05 5.23 -15.78
N PHE A 78 -14.89 4.80 -15.28
CA PHE A 78 -14.41 3.44 -15.49
C PHE A 78 -15.35 2.40 -14.85
N CYS A 79 -15.76 2.59 -13.60
CA CYS A 79 -16.66 1.67 -12.91
C CYS A 79 -18.01 1.52 -13.62
N SER A 80 -18.51 2.57 -14.24
CA SER A 80 -19.80 2.54 -14.96
C SER A 80 -19.82 1.64 -16.21
N ARG A 81 -18.64 1.19 -16.67
CA ARG A 81 -18.49 0.31 -17.84
C ARG A 81 -18.74 -1.17 -17.53
N PHE A 82 -18.80 -1.54 -16.25
CA PHE A 82 -18.80 -2.93 -15.81
C PHE A 82 -19.93 -3.21 -14.81
N ASP A 83 -20.44 -4.42 -14.82
CA ASP A 83 -21.38 -4.88 -13.79
C ASP A 83 -20.69 -5.02 -12.44
N LYS A 84 -19.39 -5.32 -12.45
CA LYS A 84 -18.55 -5.45 -11.26
C LYS A 84 -17.11 -5.04 -11.56
N VAL A 85 -16.51 -4.28 -10.65
CA VAL A 85 -15.10 -3.87 -10.70
C VAL A 85 -14.38 -4.36 -9.46
N TYR A 86 -13.22 -4.95 -9.64
CA TYR A 86 -12.37 -5.39 -8.54
C TYR A 86 -11.37 -4.29 -8.19
N ILE A 87 -11.28 -4.00 -6.90
CA ILE A 87 -10.27 -3.09 -6.36
C ILE A 87 -9.17 -3.93 -5.74
N VAL A 88 -7.96 -3.81 -6.25
CA VAL A 88 -6.80 -4.54 -5.74
C VAL A 88 -5.80 -3.54 -5.19
N GLU A 89 -5.76 -3.43 -3.87
CA GLU A 89 -4.87 -2.54 -3.12
C GLU A 89 -4.39 -3.23 -1.85
N GLU A 90 -3.24 -2.83 -1.35
CA GLU A 90 -2.67 -3.32 -0.10
C GLU A 90 -3.01 -2.36 1.05
N ASN A 91 -3.02 -2.90 2.26
CA ASN A 91 -3.31 -2.17 3.49
C ASN A 91 -4.76 -1.62 3.51
N GLU A 92 -4.91 -0.34 3.83
CA GLU A 92 -6.21 0.31 4.01
C GLU A 92 -6.97 0.49 2.68
N PRO A 93 -8.32 0.45 2.71
CA PRO A 93 -9.18 0.53 1.53
C PRO A 93 -9.26 1.96 0.95
N PHE A 94 -8.13 2.52 0.54
CA PHE A 94 -8.03 3.91 0.12
C PHE A 94 -8.79 4.20 -1.18
N ILE A 95 -8.60 3.36 -2.20
CA ILE A 95 -9.28 3.49 -3.50
C ILE A 95 -10.75 3.07 -3.34
N GLU A 96 -10.99 1.98 -2.65
CA GLU A 96 -12.33 1.46 -2.39
C GLU A 96 -13.19 2.48 -1.64
N ASP A 97 -12.70 3.03 -0.54
CA ASP A 97 -13.42 4.02 0.26
C ASP A 97 -13.71 5.29 -0.52
N ALA A 98 -12.76 5.80 -1.29
CA ALA A 98 -12.97 6.97 -2.14
C ALA A 98 -14.10 6.75 -3.15
N LEU A 99 -14.17 5.56 -3.76
CA LEU A 99 -15.22 5.19 -4.69
C LEU A 99 -16.58 4.98 -4.00
N ARG A 100 -16.61 4.34 -2.83
CA ARG A 100 -17.83 4.15 -2.03
C ARG A 100 -18.41 5.50 -1.59
N VAL A 101 -17.57 6.44 -1.15
CA VAL A 101 -17.98 7.81 -0.80
C VAL A 101 -18.52 8.55 -2.02
N ALA A 102 -17.97 8.29 -3.21
CA ALA A 102 -18.50 8.84 -4.47
C ALA A 102 -19.80 8.15 -4.96
N GLY A 103 -20.33 7.16 -4.22
CA GLY A 103 -21.59 6.49 -4.52
C GLY A 103 -21.47 5.28 -5.46
N VAL A 104 -20.26 4.80 -5.72
CA VAL A 104 -20.06 3.59 -6.54
C VAL A 104 -20.37 2.35 -5.71
N THR A 105 -21.27 1.50 -6.21
CA THR A 105 -21.76 0.31 -5.48
C THR A 105 -21.34 -1.01 -6.10
N ASN A 106 -20.91 -1.02 -7.34
CA ASN A 106 -20.55 -2.22 -8.10
C ASN A 106 -19.07 -2.59 -7.96
N ILE A 107 -18.46 -2.28 -6.82
CA ILE A 107 -17.05 -2.59 -6.53
C ILE A 107 -16.93 -3.70 -5.49
N VAL A 108 -15.86 -4.49 -5.62
CA VAL A 108 -15.44 -5.54 -4.69
C VAL A 108 -13.96 -5.34 -4.41
N GLY A 109 -13.64 -5.07 -3.17
CA GLY A 109 -12.27 -4.83 -2.70
C GLY A 109 -11.93 -5.73 -1.52
N HIS A 110 -11.74 -5.17 -0.35
CA HIS A 110 -11.38 -5.90 0.87
C HIS A 110 -12.46 -6.84 1.41
N ASP A 111 -13.66 -6.83 0.84
CA ASP A 111 -14.62 -7.92 1.05
C ASP A 111 -14.06 -9.29 0.59
N ARG A 112 -13.07 -9.29 -0.30
CA ARG A 112 -12.40 -10.48 -0.82
C ARG A 112 -10.88 -10.39 -0.72
N VAL A 113 -10.27 -9.29 -1.15
CA VAL A 113 -8.81 -9.10 -1.12
C VAL A 113 -8.37 -8.87 0.33
N PRO A 114 -7.46 -9.67 0.89
CA PRO A 114 -7.07 -9.55 2.30
C PRO A 114 -6.37 -8.22 2.57
N MET A 115 -6.78 -7.56 3.66
CA MET A 115 -6.18 -6.32 4.15
C MET A 115 -4.81 -6.55 4.81
N CYS A 116 -4.63 -7.70 5.45
CA CYS A 116 -3.43 -8.01 6.22
C CYS A 116 -2.51 -8.98 5.47
N GLY A 117 -1.22 -8.77 5.62
CA GLY A 117 -0.18 -9.56 4.97
C GLY A 117 0.20 -9.03 3.59
N GLU A 118 1.17 -9.67 2.98
CA GLU A 118 1.63 -9.31 1.64
C GLU A 118 0.70 -9.91 0.58
N LEU A 119 0.35 -9.11 -0.42
CA LEU A 119 -0.30 -9.63 -1.61
C LEU A 119 0.74 -10.29 -2.54
N ASN A 120 0.25 -11.16 -3.38
CA ASN A 120 0.96 -11.70 -4.54
C ASN A 120 -0.06 -12.16 -5.58
N GLN A 121 0.41 -12.50 -6.76
CA GLN A 121 -0.41 -12.96 -7.87
C GLN A 121 -1.40 -14.07 -7.48
N ARG A 122 -0.95 -15.09 -6.74
CA ARG A 122 -1.79 -16.22 -6.31
C ARG A 122 -2.88 -15.75 -5.35
N ILE A 123 -2.52 -14.99 -4.33
CA ILE A 123 -3.49 -14.48 -3.34
C ILE A 123 -4.55 -13.62 -4.03
N VAL A 124 -4.15 -12.73 -4.94
CA VAL A 124 -5.10 -11.89 -5.69
C VAL A 124 -6.04 -12.74 -6.54
N ARG A 125 -5.50 -13.76 -7.24
CA ARG A 125 -6.33 -14.67 -8.04
C ARG A 125 -7.32 -15.43 -7.17
N ASP A 126 -6.84 -16.09 -6.14
CA ASP A 126 -7.65 -16.92 -5.25
C ASP A 126 -8.76 -16.09 -4.58
N SER A 127 -8.44 -14.89 -4.14
CA SER A 127 -9.40 -13.98 -3.51
C SER A 127 -10.53 -13.56 -4.44
N ILE A 128 -10.22 -13.26 -5.69
CA ILE A 128 -11.22 -12.82 -6.69
C ILE A 128 -12.04 -13.99 -7.19
N GLU A 129 -11.41 -15.14 -7.49
CA GLU A 129 -12.07 -16.34 -7.98
C GLU A 129 -12.79 -17.12 -6.87
N GLY A 130 -12.46 -16.85 -5.59
CA GLY A 130 -13.01 -17.60 -4.44
C GLY A 130 -12.44 -19.01 -4.35
N THR A 131 -11.18 -19.18 -4.75
CA THR A 131 -10.44 -20.43 -4.68
C THR A 131 -9.39 -20.38 -3.59
N ASP A 132 -8.80 -21.52 -3.24
CA ASP A 132 -7.60 -21.61 -2.41
C ASP A 132 -6.65 -22.62 -3.06
N THR A 133 -5.67 -22.08 -3.78
CA THR A 133 -4.63 -22.88 -4.45
C THR A 133 -3.34 -22.96 -3.62
N ALA A 134 -3.36 -22.47 -2.36
CA ALA A 134 -2.23 -22.59 -1.46
C ALA A 134 -1.97 -24.07 -1.14
N GLY A 135 -0.78 -24.54 -1.45
CA GLY A 135 -0.30 -25.83 -0.95
C GLY A 135 -0.13 -25.78 0.59
N THR A 136 0.05 -26.96 1.19
CA THR A 136 0.40 -27.04 2.61
C THR A 136 1.68 -26.26 2.89
N PRO A 137 1.65 -25.27 3.80
CA PRO A 137 2.84 -24.51 4.11
C PRO A 137 3.96 -25.41 4.62
N ALA A 138 5.15 -25.27 4.05
CA ALA A 138 6.33 -25.95 4.57
C ALA A 138 6.63 -25.46 6.00
N LYS A 139 6.86 -26.38 6.94
CA LYS A 139 7.29 -26.02 8.29
C LYS A 139 8.75 -25.57 8.25
N LEU A 140 8.97 -24.29 8.11
CA LEU A 140 10.31 -23.69 8.09
C LEU A 140 10.73 -23.29 9.50
N ALA A 141 12.04 -23.33 9.76
CA ALA A 141 12.60 -22.75 10.97
C ALA A 141 12.38 -21.23 10.96
N PRO A 142 12.05 -20.62 12.10
CA PRO A 142 11.89 -19.18 12.19
C PRO A 142 13.21 -18.48 11.84
N ARG A 143 13.12 -17.40 11.09
CA ARG A 143 14.25 -16.55 10.69
C ARG A 143 13.97 -15.12 11.12
N PRO A 144 14.08 -14.82 12.42
CA PRO A 144 13.90 -13.45 12.90
C PRO A 144 14.96 -12.54 12.25
N PRO A 145 14.64 -11.29 11.99
CA PRO A 145 15.63 -10.33 11.54
C PRO A 145 16.73 -10.17 12.60
N VAL A 146 17.98 -10.08 12.15
CA VAL A 146 19.15 -9.93 13.01
C VAL A 146 20.11 -8.93 12.42
N LEU A 147 20.89 -8.26 13.30
CA LEU A 147 21.98 -7.41 12.83
C LEU A 147 23.03 -8.25 12.11
N CYS A 148 23.58 -7.70 11.01
CA CYS A 148 24.60 -8.36 10.21
C CYS A 148 25.81 -8.80 11.06
N PRO A 149 26.51 -9.88 10.68
CA PRO A 149 27.80 -10.21 11.26
C PRO A 149 28.78 -9.05 11.10
N GLY A 150 29.47 -8.67 12.19
CA GLY A 150 30.40 -7.54 12.18
C GLY A 150 29.74 -6.14 12.15
N CYS A 151 28.42 -6.05 12.31
CA CYS A 151 27.72 -4.79 12.36
C CYS A 151 28.24 -3.89 13.50
N PRO A 152 28.62 -2.63 13.25
CA PRO A 152 29.14 -1.72 14.27
C PRO A 152 28.12 -1.39 15.37
N HIS A 153 26.82 -1.44 15.07
CA HIS A 153 25.77 -1.21 16.06
C HIS A 153 25.80 -2.22 17.21
N ARG A 154 26.30 -3.45 17.00
CA ARG A 154 26.36 -4.49 18.03
C ARG A 154 27.18 -4.06 19.23
N SER A 155 28.34 -3.43 19.01
CA SER A 155 29.21 -2.97 20.10
C SER A 155 28.55 -1.84 20.90
N THR A 156 27.85 -0.93 20.21
CA THR A 156 27.12 0.17 20.85
C THR A 156 26.01 -0.38 21.74
N PHE A 157 25.15 -1.23 21.24
CA PHE A 157 24.04 -1.80 22.00
C PHE A 157 24.53 -2.68 23.15
N PHE A 158 25.56 -3.49 22.92
CA PHE A 158 26.20 -4.26 24.00
C PHE A 158 26.70 -3.36 25.13
N THR A 159 27.33 -2.24 24.78
CA THR A 159 27.85 -1.28 25.77
C THR A 159 26.71 -0.60 26.53
N LEU A 160 25.66 -0.15 25.87
CA LEU A 160 24.49 0.46 26.52
C LEU A 160 23.83 -0.49 27.50
N ASN A 161 23.58 -1.73 27.08
CA ASN A 161 23.05 -2.78 27.97
C ASN A 161 23.94 -3.01 29.20
N ARG A 162 25.24 -3.16 28.98
CA ARG A 162 26.20 -3.41 30.08
C ARG A 162 26.31 -2.27 31.08
N LEU A 163 26.09 -1.05 30.66
CA LEU A 163 26.08 0.16 31.48
C LEU A 163 24.71 0.44 32.10
N GLY A 164 23.68 -0.29 31.75
CA GLY A 164 22.31 -0.04 32.19
C GLY A 164 21.78 1.33 31.74
N ILE A 165 22.19 1.80 30.57
CA ILE A 165 21.77 3.09 30.02
C ILE A 165 20.56 2.85 29.12
N GLY A 166 19.42 3.44 29.50
CA GLY A 166 18.24 3.48 28.67
C GLY A 166 18.48 4.31 27.41
N ALA A 167 18.08 3.82 26.26
CA ALA A 167 18.21 4.50 24.99
C ALA A 167 16.93 4.42 24.17
N THR A 168 16.55 5.54 23.53
CA THR A 168 15.51 5.59 22.50
C THR A 168 16.14 5.58 21.12
N SER A 169 15.45 5.01 20.15
CA SER A 169 15.98 4.86 18.81
C SER A 169 14.90 5.09 17.75
N ASP A 170 15.30 5.08 16.48
CA ASP A 170 14.39 5.16 15.35
C ASP A 170 14.13 3.79 14.71
N ILE A 171 13.23 3.75 13.74
CA ILE A 171 12.97 2.56 12.94
C ILE A 171 14.05 2.36 11.88
N GLY A 172 14.65 1.17 11.90
CA GLY A 172 15.72 0.76 11.01
C GLY A 172 16.49 -0.40 11.63
N CYS A 173 17.77 -0.53 11.30
CA CYS A 173 18.65 -1.51 11.94
C CYS A 173 18.75 -1.32 13.47
N TYR A 174 18.52 -0.11 13.95
CA TYR A 174 18.51 0.20 15.39
C TYR A 174 17.42 -0.53 16.14
N THR A 175 16.24 -0.70 15.57
CA THR A 175 15.14 -1.48 16.17
C THR A 175 15.57 -2.88 16.58
N LEU A 176 16.54 -3.47 15.87
CA LEU A 176 17.07 -4.79 16.22
C LEU A 176 17.92 -4.81 17.51
N GLY A 177 18.25 -3.63 18.02
CA GLY A 177 18.94 -3.48 19.31
C GLY A 177 18.05 -3.77 20.51
N VAL A 178 16.72 -3.80 20.36
CA VAL A 178 15.77 -4.20 21.41
C VAL A 178 15.79 -5.71 21.67
N MET A 179 16.25 -6.49 20.68
CA MET A 179 16.17 -7.95 20.74
C MET A 179 17.34 -8.56 21.53
N PRO A 180 17.09 -9.70 22.22
CA PRO A 180 18.17 -10.49 22.81
C PRO A 180 19.23 -10.91 21.77
N PRO A 181 20.51 -10.97 22.15
CA PRO A 181 21.09 -10.73 23.49
C PRO A 181 21.55 -9.29 23.72
N LEU A 182 21.19 -8.36 22.82
CA LEU A 182 21.69 -6.99 22.91
C LEU A 182 20.90 -6.14 23.90
N GLU A 183 19.57 -6.14 23.79
CA GLU A 183 18.65 -5.43 24.68
C GLU A 183 19.14 -4.02 25.09
N GLY A 184 19.72 -3.31 24.15
CA GLY A 184 20.38 -2.02 24.38
C GLY A 184 19.50 -0.81 24.05
N ILE A 185 18.23 -1.04 23.73
CA ILE A 185 17.25 -0.01 23.38
C ILE A 185 15.95 -0.32 24.11
N ASP A 186 15.30 0.71 24.65
CA ASP A 186 14.04 0.59 25.40
C ASP A 186 12.81 0.81 24.53
N THR A 187 12.90 1.68 23.50
CA THR A 187 11.82 1.99 22.52
C THR A 187 12.40 2.47 21.21
#